data_380b4ccdab39bb4a6fe0123eafc89cc2
#
_entry.id   380b4ccdab39bb4a6fe0123eafc89cc2
#
_cell.length_a   1.000
_cell.length_b   1.000
_cell.length_c   1.000
_cell.angle_alpha   90.00
_cell.angle_beta   90.00
_cell.angle_gamma   90.00
#
_symmetry.space_group_name_H-M   'P 1'
#
loop_
_entity.id
_entity.type
_entity.pdbx_description
1 polymer ?
#
loop_
_entity_poly.entity_id
_entity_poly.type
_entity_poly.pdbx_seq_one_letter_code
_entity_poly.pdbx_strand_id
1 'polypeptide(L)'
;PVINGAVFYLDDFPSPVPGGDGTYIRRDYSMSIADFYAKVWWPDLMKLAQKYSIRFTGVMIENYEDDTVDAPTRQPDTQQFRYFGSLLLRQGGEVGYHGYNHQPLVLPDTDYKDLYSYRQWPGEDAIVAAMDELIAFQKIVLPHTDGSVYVPPSNILSAAGRQVLGSKVPQIRTIASTYFEDGTDLPYVQEFGVASDGMVEQPRIVSGGMVGDTYMRLAAMNELNMHYVSTHFMHPDDLLDV
;
A
#
# COMPACT_ATOMS: atom_id res chain seq x y z
N PRO A 1 17.81 2.38 -25.25
CA PRO A 1 16.67 3.29 -25.15
C PRO A 1 16.30 3.45 -23.70
N VAL A 2 16.09 4.67 -23.27
CA VAL A 2 15.57 4.97 -21.95
C VAL A 2 14.05 4.80 -21.99
N ILE A 3 13.49 4.04 -21.07
CA ILE A 3 12.05 3.84 -20.96
C ILE A 3 11.57 4.63 -19.76
N ASN A 4 10.67 5.59 -19.96
CA ASN A 4 9.99 6.25 -18.88
C ASN A 4 8.85 5.36 -18.42
N GLY A 5 8.79 5.10 -17.13
CA GLY A 5 7.75 4.29 -16.51
C GLY A 5 6.96 5.06 -15.46
N ALA A 6 5.75 4.63 -15.20
CA ALA A 6 4.96 5.12 -14.07
C ALA A 6 4.38 3.94 -13.29
N VAL A 7 4.42 4.03 -11.98
CA VAL A 7 3.85 3.04 -11.05
C VAL A 7 2.75 3.71 -10.25
N PHE A 8 1.62 3.04 -10.14
CA PHE A 8 0.44 3.54 -9.43
C PHE A 8 0.04 2.56 -8.34
N TYR A 9 0.19 2.99 -7.10
CA TYR A 9 -0.21 2.21 -5.92
C TYR A 9 -1.61 2.58 -5.46
N LEU A 10 -2.39 1.57 -5.13
CA LEU A 10 -3.65 1.70 -4.39
C LEU A 10 -3.40 1.13 -3.00
N ASP A 11 -3.20 2.03 -2.04
CA ASP A 11 -3.03 1.65 -0.65
C ASP A 11 -4.37 1.13 -0.08
N ASP A 12 -4.33 0.44 1.04
CA ASP A 12 -5.52 -0.09 1.73
C ASP A 12 -6.43 -0.99 0.88
N PHE A 13 -5.83 -1.69 -0.08
CA PHE A 13 -6.60 -2.62 -0.91
C PHE A 13 -7.25 -3.74 -0.06
N PRO A 14 -8.54 -4.14 -0.29
CA PRO A 14 -9.31 -3.88 -1.51
C PRO A 14 -10.31 -2.73 -1.44
N SER A 15 -10.52 -2.02 -0.35
CA SER A 15 -11.58 -1.02 -0.26
C SER A 15 -13.03 -1.61 -0.40
N PRO A 16 -13.99 -1.13 0.37
CA PRO A 16 -13.90 0.03 1.26
C PRO A 16 -13.06 -0.27 2.50
N VAL A 17 -12.38 0.77 2.98
CA VAL A 17 -11.63 0.73 4.23
C VAL A 17 -12.52 1.13 5.41
N PRO A 18 -12.22 0.68 6.64
CA PRO A 18 -12.87 1.20 7.83
C PRO A 18 -12.36 2.62 8.08
N GLY A 19 -13.21 3.62 7.91
CA GLY A 19 -12.88 5.02 8.16
C GLY A 19 -13.81 5.98 7.45
N GLY A 20 -13.82 7.23 7.89
CA GLY A 20 -14.68 8.28 7.38
C GLY A 20 -16.17 8.07 7.62
N ASP A 21 -16.95 9.12 7.62
CA ASP A 21 -18.40 9.04 7.86
C ASP A 21 -19.25 8.91 6.58
N GLY A 22 -18.61 9.07 5.43
CA GLY A 22 -19.27 9.00 4.13
C GLY A 22 -20.35 10.05 3.91
N THR A 23 -20.32 11.18 4.64
CA THR A 23 -21.33 12.24 4.56
C THR A 23 -21.46 12.80 3.14
N TYR A 24 -20.34 13.07 2.50
CA TYR A 24 -20.34 13.61 1.12
C TYR A 24 -20.83 12.57 0.11
N ILE A 25 -20.46 11.30 0.27
CA ILE A 25 -20.97 10.21 -0.57
C ILE A 25 -22.48 10.08 -0.45
N ARG A 26 -23.01 10.11 0.78
CA ARG A 26 -24.46 10.06 1.00
C ARG A 26 -25.17 11.27 0.41
N ARG A 27 -24.61 12.48 0.57
CA ARG A 27 -25.17 13.72 0.05
C ARG A 27 -25.20 13.73 -1.48
N ASP A 28 -24.10 13.39 -2.13
CA ASP A 28 -23.90 13.63 -3.56
C ASP A 28 -24.37 12.44 -4.42
N TYR A 29 -24.29 11.23 -3.89
CA TYR A 29 -24.63 9.99 -4.61
C TYR A 29 -25.83 9.24 -4.04
N SER A 30 -26.33 9.61 -2.87
CA SER A 30 -27.42 8.88 -2.17
C SER A 30 -27.08 7.39 -1.96
N MET A 31 -25.82 7.07 -1.71
CA MET A 31 -25.30 5.70 -1.57
C MET A 31 -24.65 5.49 -0.21
N SER A 32 -24.56 4.22 0.21
CA SER A 32 -23.63 3.81 1.26
C SER A 32 -22.18 3.87 0.77
N ILE A 33 -21.22 3.90 1.67
CA ILE A 33 -19.79 3.84 1.31
C ILE A 33 -19.51 2.60 0.47
N ALA A 34 -19.94 1.43 0.91
CA ALA A 34 -19.73 0.16 0.20
C ALA A 34 -20.33 0.16 -1.21
N ASP A 35 -21.55 0.70 -1.36
CA ASP A 35 -22.20 0.83 -2.67
C ASP A 35 -21.46 1.79 -3.59
N PHE A 36 -20.99 2.90 -3.06
CA PHE A 36 -20.22 3.88 -3.82
C PHE A 36 -18.93 3.27 -4.38
N TYR A 37 -18.14 2.60 -3.53
CA TYR A 37 -16.91 1.95 -4.00
C TYR A 37 -17.20 0.87 -5.04
N ALA A 38 -18.21 0.04 -4.83
CA ALA A 38 -18.54 -1.03 -5.76
C ALA A 38 -19.13 -0.54 -7.09
N LYS A 39 -19.95 0.53 -7.07
CA LYS A 39 -20.76 0.97 -8.23
C LYS A 39 -20.19 2.18 -8.96
N VAL A 40 -19.35 2.98 -8.28
CA VAL A 40 -18.80 4.23 -8.84
C VAL A 40 -17.28 4.20 -8.86
N TRP A 41 -16.62 4.14 -7.69
CA TRP A 41 -15.18 4.33 -7.58
C TRP A 41 -14.38 3.26 -8.35
N TRP A 42 -14.59 1.99 -8.06
CA TRP A 42 -13.89 0.91 -8.75
C TRP A 42 -14.18 0.86 -10.26
N PRO A 43 -15.44 1.00 -10.74
CA PRO A 43 -15.72 1.09 -12.17
C PRO A 43 -15.03 2.26 -12.85
N ASP A 44 -15.00 3.44 -12.22
CA ASP A 44 -14.35 4.61 -12.81
C ASP A 44 -12.82 4.47 -12.82
N LEU A 45 -12.23 3.92 -11.76
CA LEU A 45 -10.80 3.61 -11.73
C LEU A 45 -10.42 2.63 -12.85
N MET A 46 -11.21 1.58 -13.06
CA MET A 46 -10.98 0.60 -14.14
C MET A 46 -11.16 1.22 -15.53
N LYS A 47 -12.08 2.15 -15.72
CA LYS A 47 -12.20 2.93 -16.98
C LYS A 47 -10.96 3.79 -17.23
N LEU A 48 -10.42 4.43 -16.19
CA LEU A 48 -9.18 5.21 -16.28
C LEU A 48 -8.00 4.29 -16.61
N ALA A 49 -7.88 3.14 -15.94
CA ALA A 49 -6.87 2.15 -16.23
C ALA A 49 -6.89 1.72 -17.71
N GLN A 50 -8.07 1.40 -18.23
CA GLN A 50 -8.25 1.03 -19.63
C GLN A 50 -7.93 2.18 -20.59
N LYS A 51 -8.45 3.38 -20.32
CA LYS A 51 -8.29 4.55 -21.20
C LYS A 51 -6.84 4.97 -21.36
N TYR A 52 -6.07 4.92 -20.28
CA TYR A 52 -4.69 5.40 -20.26
C TYR A 52 -3.64 4.28 -20.19
N SER A 53 -4.07 3.03 -20.29
CA SER A 53 -3.19 1.85 -20.16
C SER A 53 -2.42 1.82 -18.84
N ILE A 54 -3.06 2.28 -17.76
CA ILE A 54 -2.51 2.26 -16.40
C ILE A 54 -2.68 0.85 -15.82
N ARG A 55 -1.64 0.38 -15.15
CA ARG A 55 -1.67 -0.84 -14.33
C ARG A 55 -1.48 -0.45 -12.88
N PHE A 56 -2.49 -0.71 -12.06
CA PHE A 56 -2.42 -0.42 -10.63
C PHE A 56 -1.81 -1.59 -9.87
N THR A 57 -1.05 -1.26 -8.83
CA THR A 57 -0.61 -2.21 -7.80
C THR A 57 -1.48 -2.01 -6.57
N GLY A 58 -2.39 -2.94 -6.29
CA GLY A 58 -3.19 -2.92 -5.07
C GLY A 58 -2.41 -3.51 -3.90
N VAL A 59 -2.07 -2.71 -2.89
CA VAL A 59 -1.31 -3.18 -1.74
C VAL A 59 -2.25 -3.59 -0.61
N MET A 60 -2.24 -4.89 -0.32
CA MET A 60 -3.24 -5.59 0.48
C MET A 60 -2.99 -5.47 1.97
N ILE A 61 -4.06 -5.21 2.70
CA ILE A 61 -4.17 -5.38 4.14
C ILE A 61 -5.18 -6.49 4.40
N GLU A 62 -4.89 -7.44 5.28
CA GLU A 62 -5.82 -8.53 5.55
C GLU A 62 -6.93 -8.12 6.52
N ASN A 63 -6.59 -7.40 7.58
CA ASN A 63 -7.54 -6.86 8.55
C ASN A 63 -7.02 -5.54 9.14
N TYR A 64 -7.83 -4.91 9.99
CA TYR A 64 -7.48 -3.65 10.69
C TYR A 64 -7.50 -3.81 12.21
N GLU A 65 -7.23 -5.02 12.68
CA GLU A 65 -7.09 -5.28 14.11
C GLU A 65 -5.72 -4.79 14.59
N ASP A 66 -5.70 -4.06 15.70
CA ASP A 66 -4.45 -3.49 16.24
C ASP A 66 -3.59 -4.50 17.01
N ASP A 67 -3.84 -5.78 16.88
CA ASP A 67 -3.12 -6.81 17.61
C ASP A 67 -1.81 -7.17 16.94
N THR A 68 -0.71 -7.03 17.69
CA THR A 68 0.64 -7.42 17.28
C THR A 68 1.21 -8.54 18.15
N VAL A 69 0.48 -9.01 19.17
CA VAL A 69 0.97 -9.93 20.20
C VAL A 69 0.46 -11.35 19.98
N ASP A 70 -0.82 -11.49 19.67
CA ASP A 70 -1.42 -12.80 19.46
C ASP A 70 -1.05 -13.36 18.08
N ALA A 71 -1.21 -14.66 17.92
CA ALA A 71 -0.97 -15.32 16.64
C ALA A 71 -1.92 -14.75 15.57
N PRO A 72 -1.43 -14.46 14.36
CA PRO A 72 -2.27 -13.94 13.30
C PRO A 72 -3.46 -14.85 13.01
N THR A 73 -4.63 -14.24 12.82
CA THR A 73 -5.88 -14.94 12.49
C THR A 73 -6.34 -14.57 11.09
N ARG A 74 -6.82 -15.56 10.35
CA ARG A 74 -7.27 -15.36 8.98
C ARG A 74 -8.58 -14.61 8.90
N GLN A 75 -8.64 -13.60 8.03
CA GLN A 75 -9.86 -12.89 7.69
C GLN A 75 -10.88 -13.85 7.06
N PRO A 76 -12.08 -14.07 7.64
CA PRO A 76 -13.08 -15.00 7.10
C PRO A 76 -13.79 -14.43 5.87
N ASP A 77 -13.99 -13.12 5.78
CA ASP A 77 -14.66 -12.49 4.64
C ASP A 77 -13.67 -12.22 3.51
N THR A 78 -13.76 -13.01 2.46
CA THR A 78 -12.89 -12.94 1.29
C THR A 78 -13.56 -12.34 0.06
N GLN A 79 -14.84 -11.97 0.15
CA GLN A 79 -15.65 -11.63 -1.02
C GLN A 79 -15.12 -10.39 -1.75
N GLN A 80 -14.83 -9.32 -1.02
CA GLN A 80 -14.33 -8.08 -1.60
C GLN A 80 -12.93 -8.25 -2.19
N PHE A 81 -12.05 -8.97 -1.49
CA PHE A 81 -10.71 -9.30 -1.98
C PHE A 81 -10.74 -10.02 -3.33
N ARG A 82 -11.60 -11.04 -3.45
CA ARG A 82 -11.76 -11.79 -4.70
C ARG A 82 -12.38 -10.95 -5.81
N TYR A 83 -13.41 -10.18 -5.50
CA TYR A 83 -14.13 -9.39 -6.49
C TYR A 83 -13.25 -8.27 -7.05
N PHE A 84 -12.76 -7.38 -6.19
CA PHE A 84 -11.95 -6.24 -6.62
C PHE A 84 -10.56 -6.65 -7.11
N GLY A 85 -9.96 -7.68 -6.51
CA GLY A 85 -8.72 -8.24 -7.01
C GLY A 85 -8.85 -8.81 -8.41
N SER A 86 -9.97 -9.49 -8.72
CA SER A 86 -10.24 -9.97 -10.07
C SER A 86 -10.43 -8.83 -11.08
N LEU A 87 -11.01 -7.71 -10.67
CA LEU A 87 -11.11 -6.52 -11.52
C LEU A 87 -9.73 -5.95 -11.82
N LEU A 88 -8.92 -5.76 -10.80
CA LEU A 88 -7.55 -5.25 -10.90
C LEU A 88 -6.70 -6.10 -11.83
N LEU A 89 -6.66 -7.41 -11.61
CA LEU A 89 -5.85 -8.35 -12.38
C LEU A 89 -6.29 -8.45 -13.85
N ARG A 90 -7.60 -8.36 -14.15
CA ARG A 90 -8.10 -8.34 -15.52
C ARG A 90 -7.63 -7.11 -16.31
N GLN A 91 -7.32 -6.01 -15.66
CA GLN A 91 -6.72 -4.83 -16.30
C GLN A 91 -5.18 -4.90 -16.37
N GLY A 92 -4.60 -6.05 -16.04
CA GLY A 92 -3.16 -6.24 -16.03
C GLY A 92 -2.46 -5.62 -14.83
N GLY A 93 -3.21 -5.24 -13.80
CA GLY A 93 -2.68 -4.81 -12.51
C GLY A 93 -2.07 -5.97 -11.72
N GLU A 94 -1.51 -5.65 -10.58
CA GLU A 94 -0.86 -6.61 -9.69
C GLU A 94 -1.24 -6.35 -8.23
N VAL A 95 -0.85 -7.25 -7.33
CA VAL A 95 -1.03 -7.08 -5.88
C VAL A 95 0.32 -7.01 -5.20
N GLY A 96 0.38 -6.23 -4.13
CA GLY A 96 1.48 -6.14 -3.19
C GLY A 96 0.93 -6.25 -1.77
N TYR A 97 1.72 -5.85 -0.79
CA TYR A 97 1.40 -5.99 0.63
C TYR A 97 1.57 -4.66 1.36
N HIS A 98 0.62 -4.36 2.25
CA HIS A 98 0.60 -3.13 3.07
C HIS A 98 0.51 -3.44 4.59
N GLY A 99 1.12 -4.54 4.98
CA GLY A 99 1.04 -5.06 6.34
C GLY A 99 -0.17 -5.98 6.56
N TYR A 100 -0.02 -6.91 7.51
CA TYR A 100 -1.08 -7.85 7.85
C TYR A 100 -2.32 -7.13 8.40
N ASN A 101 -2.11 -6.20 9.32
CA ASN A 101 -3.15 -5.47 10.04
C ASN A 101 -2.90 -3.96 10.11
N HIS A 102 -2.26 -3.42 9.09
CA HIS A 102 -1.87 -2.00 8.99
C HIS A 102 -0.96 -1.52 10.14
N GLN A 103 -0.29 -2.43 10.85
CA GLN A 103 0.71 -2.05 11.85
C GLN A 103 2.11 -2.04 11.20
N PRO A 104 2.88 -0.93 11.33
CA PRO A 104 4.21 -0.84 10.75
C PRO A 104 5.17 -1.85 11.40
N LEU A 105 6.18 -2.28 10.65
CA LEU A 105 7.13 -3.29 11.13
C LEU A 105 8.21 -2.63 12.01
N VAL A 106 7.84 -2.38 13.27
CA VAL A 106 8.68 -1.74 14.28
C VAL A 106 8.82 -2.68 15.49
N LEU A 107 10.04 -2.88 15.95
CA LEU A 107 10.38 -3.68 17.13
C LEU A 107 10.56 -2.80 18.38
N PRO A 108 10.47 -3.36 19.60
CA PRO A 108 10.51 -2.58 20.85
C PRO A 108 11.84 -1.88 21.16
N ASP A 109 12.93 -2.31 20.53
CA ASP A 109 14.27 -1.76 20.69
C ASP A 109 14.58 -0.58 19.76
N THR A 110 13.60 -0.16 18.98
CA THR A 110 13.74 0.96 18.06
C THR A 110 13.43 2.28 18.76
N ASP A 111 14.14 3.34 18.37
CA ASP A 111 14.03 4.67 18.98
C ASP A 111 12.73 5.44 18.66
N TYR A 112 11.71 4.75 18.19
CA TYR A 112 10.42 5.33 17.92
C TYR A 112 9.67 5.63 19.23
N LYS A 113 9.78 6.87 19.69
CA LYS A 113 9.14 7.34 20.94
C LYS A 113 7.65 7.57 20.78
N ASP A 114 7.21 7.89 19.59
CA ASP A 114 5.82 8.13 19.27
C ASP A 114 5.51 7.54 17.88
N LEU A 115 4.71 6.48 17.87
CA LEU A 115 4.28 5.79 16.66
C LEU A 115 2.84 6.17 16.28
N TYR A 116 2.38 7.34 16.68
CA TYR A 116 0.95 7.68 16.62
C TYR A 116 0.13 6.69 17.46
N SER A 117 -0.89 6.05 16.89
CA SER A 117 -1.66 4.99 17.52
C SER A 117 -1.14 3.57 17.27
N TYR A 118 -0.06 3.44 16.49
CA TYR A 118 0.47 2.12 16.11
C TYR A 118 1.16 1.40 17.26
N ARG A 119 1.19 0.06 17.14
CA ARG A 119 1.83 -0.83 18.12
C ARG A 119 3.13 -1.40 17.54
N GLN A 120 4.06 -1.67 18.45
CA GLN A 120 5.29 -2.40 18.12
C GLN A 120 5.03 -3.90 18.12
N TRP A 121 5.73 -4.62 17.28
CA TRP A 121 5.75 -6.08 17.27
C TRP A 121 6.66 -6.60 18.39
N PRO A 122 6.29 -7.67 19.12
CA PRO A 122 7.10 -8.15 20.24
C PRO A 122 8.45 -8.74 19.83
N GLY A 123 8.61 -9.11 18.57
CA GLY A 123 9.86 -9.67 18.03
C GLY A 123 9.76 -9.98 16.55
N GLU A 124 10.89 -10.35 15.97
CA GLU A 124 11.00 -10.66 14.55
C GLU A 124 10.08 -11.83 14.12
N ASP A 125 9.94 -12.84 14.97
CA ASP A 125 9.10 -14.01 14.65
C ASP A 125 7.62 -13.66 14.54
N ALA A 126 7.13 -12.66 15.28
CA ALA A 126 5.78 -12.16 15.17
C ALA A 126 5.57 -11.41 13.84
N ILE A 127 6.55 -10.61 13.41
CA ILE A 127 6.55 -9.98 12.08
C ILE A 127 6.50 -11.03 10.98
N VAL A 128 7.34 -12.06 11.07
CA VAL A 128 7.39 -13.14 10.08
C VAL A 128 6.05 -13.87 10.01
N ALA A 129 5.48 -14.24 11.17
CA ALA A 129 4.18 -14.92 11.23
C ALA A 129 3.06 -14.07 10.59
N ALA A 130 3.03 -12.77 10.86
CA ALA A 130 2.06 -11.85 10.28
C ALA A 130 2.23 -11.74 8.74
N MET A 131 3.45 -11.64 8.26
CA MET A 131 3.72 -11.59 6.82
C MET A 131 3.41 -12.91 6.13
N ASP A 132 3.70 -14.05 6.75
CA ASP A 132 3.39 -15.37 6.23
C ASP A 132 1.87 -15.58 6.12
N GLU A 133 1.10 -15.13 7.11
CA GLU A 133 -0.37 -15.18 7.04
C GLU A 133 -0.91 -14.31 5.90
N LEU A 134 -0.48 -13.04 5.81
CA LEU A 134 -0.91 -12.15 4.73
C LEU A 134 -0.58 -12.73 3.33
N ILE A 135 0.60 -13.32 3.16
CA ILE A 135 1.00 -13.97 1.91
C ILE A 135 0.13 -15.21 1.64
N ALA A 136 -0.13 -16.01 2.67
CA ALA A 136 -1.01 -17.18 2.55
C ALA A 136 -2.45 -16.78 2.23
N PHE A 137 -2.95 -15.74 2.88
CA PHE A 137 -4.27 -15.16 2.60
C PHE A 137 -4.38 -14.68 1.15
N GLN A 138 -3.39 -13.93 0.67
CA GLN A 138 -3.36 -13.47 -0.72
C GLN A 138 -3.47 -14.62 -1.72
N LYS A 139 -2.76 -15.74 -1.49
CA LYS A 139 -2.83 -16.94 -2.33
C LYS A 139 -4.20 -17.63 -2.32
N ILE A 140 -4.95 -17.50 -1.22
CA ILE A 140 -6.31 -18.03 -1.09
C ILE A 140 -7.31 -17.17 -1.86
N VAL A 141 -7.20 -15.85 -1.73
CA VAL A 141 -8.16 -14.93 -2.34
C VAL A 141 -7.87 -14.66 -3.81
N LEU A 142 -6.61 -14.64 -4.20
CA LEU A 142 -6.14 -14.40 -5.57
C LEU A 142 -5.09 -15.47 -5.95
N PRO A 143 -5.51 -16.71 -6.17
CA PRO A 143 -4.60 -17.76 -6.58
C PRO A 143 -3.94 -17.42 -7.91
N HIS A 144 -2.72 -17.87 -8.12
CA HIS A 144 -1.91 -17.61 -9.31
C HIS A 144 -1.35 -16.18 -9.42
N THR A 145 -1.32 -15.44 -8.34
CA THR A 145 -0.61 -14.16 -8.23
C THR A 145 0.47 -14.25 -7.17
N ASP A 146 1.60 -13.60 -7.41
CA ASP A 146 2.70 -13.50 -6.45
C ASP A 146 3.03 -12.01 -6.27
N GLY A 147 2.60 -11.45 -5.14
CA GLY A 147 3.02 -10.09 -4.73
C GLY A 147 4.49 -10.10 -4.34
N SER A 148 5.22 -9.06 -4.72
CA SER A 148 6.63 -8.90 -4.36
C SER A 148 6.99 -7.52 -3.84
N VAL A 149 6.02 -6.63 -3.76
CA VAL A 149 6.16 -5.27 -3.25
C VAL A 149 5.59 -5.18 -1.85
N TYR A 150 6.32 -4.56 -0.96
CA TYR A 150 5.85 -4.16 0.36
C TYR A 150 5.80 -2.64 0.45
N VAL A 151 4.67 -2.11 0.85
CA VAL A 151 4.46 -0.69 1.18
C VAL A 151 4.29 -0.60 2.70
N PRO A 152 5.17 0.10 3.42
CA PRO A 152 5.00 0.25 4.86
C PRO A 152 3.76 1.07 5.21
N PRO A 153 2.93 0.63 6.18
CA PRO A 153 1.86 1.45 6.72
C PRO A 153 2.38 2.81 7.18
N SER A 154 1.71 3.89 6.77
CA SER A 154 2.12 5.29 7.01
C SER A 154 3.58 5.60 6.64
N ASN A 155 4.16 4.86 5.71
CA ASN A 155 5.58 4.91 5.34
C ASN A 155 6.55 4.62 6.52
N ILE A 156 6.10 3.97 7.58
CA ILE A 156 6.92 3.68 8.76
C ILE A 156 7.50 2.26 8.65
N LEU A 157 8.83 2.17 8.69
CA LEU A 157 9.54 0.90 8.67
C LEU A 157 10.86 1.07 9.43
N SER A 158 11.01 0.33 10.53
CA SER A 158 12.27 0.35 11.28
C SER A 158 13.39 -0.37 10.51
N ALA A 159 14.63 -0.04 10.83
CA ALA A 159 15.78 -0.75 10.27
C ALA A 159 15.73 -2.28 10.56
N ALA A 160 15.28 -2.65 11.75
CA ALA A 160 15.07 -4.05 12.12
C ALA A 160 13.93 -4.70 11.30
N GLY A 161 12.78 -4.02 11.13
CA GLY A 161 11.70 -4.48 10.27
C GLY A 161 12.13 -4.64 8.81
N ARG A 162 12.90 -3.69 8.29
CA ARG A 162 13.51 -3.75 6.96
C ARG A 162 14.43 -4.99 6.82
N GLN A 163 15.25 -5.26 7.84
CA GLN A 163 16.12 -6.43 7.85
C GLN A 163 15.33 -7.74 7.87
N VAL A 164 14.25 -7.82 8.63
CA VAL A 164 13.35 -8.99 8.64
C VAL A 164 12.78 -9.25 7.26
N LEU A 165 12.26 -8.23 6.58
CA LEU A 165 11.75 -8.36 5.21
C LEU A 165 12.83 -8.93 4.27
N GLY A 166 14.02 -8.35 4.28
CA GLY A 166 15.11 -8.76 3.39
C GLY A 166 15.68 -10.15 3.66
N SER A 167 15.66 -10.61 4.92
CA SER A 167 16.32 -11.87 5.31
C SER A 167 15.37 -13.04 5.56
N LYS A 168 14.12 -12.76 5.99
CA LYS A 168 13.17 -13.79 6.43
C LYS A 168 11.90 -13.88 5.57
N VAL A 169 11.62 -12.88 4.73
CA VAL A 169 10.43 -12.86 3.85
C VAL A 169 10.88 -12.78 2.37
N PRO A 170 11.41 -13.86 1.81
CA PRO A 170 12.06 -13.84 0.49
C PRO A 170 11.13 -13.53 -0.68
N GLN A 171 9.84 -13.54 -0.46
CA GLN A 171 8.85 -13.13 -1.45
C GLN A 171 8.89 -11.62 -1.70
N ILE A 172 9.22 -10.81 -0.69
CA ILE A 172 9.36 -9.36 -0.83
C ILE A 172 10.69 -9.04 -1.50
N ARG A 173 10.63 -8.32 -2.61
CA ARG A 173 11.81 -7.92 -3.39
C ARG A 173 11.87 -6.42 -3.63
N THR A 174 10.79 -5.71 -3.35
CA THR A 174 10.69 -4.26 -3.50
C THR A 174 10.06 -3.66 -2.26
N ILE A 175 10.63 -2.59 -1.75
CA ILE A 175 10.00 -1.74 -0.74
C ILE A 175 9.67 -0.40 -1.39
N ALA A 176 8.42 0.04 -1.25
CA ALA A 176 7.96 1.32 -1.77
C ALA A 176 7.44 2.17 -0.60
N SER A 177 8.26 3.09 -0.14
CA SER A 177 7.95 4.00 0.95
C SER A 177 7.93 5.45 0.45
N THR A 178 8.64 6.37 1.07
CA THR A 178 8.62 7.77 0.70
C THR A 178 10.00 8.30 0.33
N TYR A 179 10.02 9.36 -0.48
CA TYR A 179 11.22 10.13 -0.78
C TYR A 179 11.39 11.31 0.17
N PHE A 180 10.28 11.85 0.68
CA PHE A 180 10.28 13.05 1.49
C PHE A 180 10.33 12.75 2.99
N GLU A 181 11.12 13.53 3.70
CA GLU A 181 11.07 13.64 5.16
C GLU A 181 9.85 14.48 5.55
N ASP A 182 9.15 14.09 6.60
CA ASP A 182 8.02 14.84 7.16
C ASP A 182 8.42 15.70 8.39
N GLY A 183 9.72 15.73 8.71
CA GLY A 183 10.26 16.40 9.88
C GLY A 183 10.23 15.57 11.15
N THR A 184 9.86 14.30 11.06
CA THR A 184 9.98 13.31 12.13
C THR A 184 11.00 12.23 11.74
N ASP A 185 11.41 11.38 12.69
CA ASP A 185 12.30 10.25 12.42
C ASP A 185 11.52 8.97 12.02
N LEU A 186 10.21 9.08 11.78
CA LEU A 186 9.34 7.94 11.55
C LEU A 186 9.38 7.39 10.12
N PRO A 187 9.31 8.23 9.06
CA PRO A 187 9.25 7.71 7.70
C PRO A 187 10.53 6.97 7.30
N TYR A 188 10.33 5.85 6.64
CA TYR A 188 11.41 5.17 5.94
C TYR A 188 11.68 5.89 4.61
N VAL A 189 12.59 6.84 4.64
CA VAL A 189 12.99 7.64 3.49
C VAL A 189 13.91 6.84 2.57
N GLN A 190 13.61 6.86 1.27
CA GLN A 190 14.32 6.07 0.28
C GLN A 190 14.88 6.94 -0.84
N GLU A 191 15.93 6.43 -1.48
CA GLU A 191 16.38 6.82 -2.82
C GLU A 191 16.10 5.68 -3.79
N PHE A 192 15.87 5.99 -5.08
CA PHE A 192 15.73 4.96 -6.12
C PHE A 192 17.02 4.16 -6.26
N GLY A 193 16.92 2.84 -6.12
CA GLY A 193 18.09 2.01 -6.24
C GLY A 193 17.87 0.53 -5.92
N VAL A 194 18.97 -0.17 -5.88
CA VAL A 194 19.02 -1.56 -5.40
C VAL A 194 20.00 -1.61 -4.25
N ALA A 195 19.50 -2.01 -3.09
CA ALA A 195 20.30 -2.15 -1.89
C ALA A 195 21.31 -3.31 -2.01
N SER A 196 22.28 -3.36 -1.11
CA SER A 196 23.35 -4.37 -1.13
C SER A 196 22.85 -5.81 -0.94
N ASP A 197 21.67 -5.98 -0.37
CA ASP A 197 20.99 -7.29 -0.21
C ASP A 197 20.11 -7.66 -1.44
N GLY A 198 20.12 -6.83 -2.49
CA GLY A 198 19.33 -7.05 -3.70
C GLY A 198 17.90 -6.53 -3.66
N MET A 199 17.46 -5.96 -2.55
CA MET A 199 16.13 -5.35 -2.42
C MET A 199 16.05 -4.07 -3.26
N VAL A 200 14.98 -3.92 -4.02
CA VAL A 200 14.70 -2.69 -4.78
C VAL A 200 14.09 -1.66 -3.83
N GLU A 201 14.67 -0.48 -3.81
CA GLU A 201 14.17 0.69 -3.10
C GLU A 201 13.44 1.60 -4.10
N GLN A 202 12.15 1.81 -3.88
CA GLN A 202 11.29 2.53 -4.82
C GLN A 202 10.45 3.58 -4.08
N PRO A 203 11.01 4.77 -3.80
CA PRO A 203 10.27 5.82 -3.10
C PRO A 203 9.03 6.25 -3.87
N ARG A 204 7.96 6.52 -3.15
CA ARG A 204 6.70 7.05 -3.69
C ARG A 204 6.71 8.56 -3.52
N ILE A 205 6.49 9.29 -4.61
CA ILE A 205 6.75 10.73 -4.68
C ILE A 205 5.47 11.54 -4.83
N VAL A 206 4.50 11.03 -5.58
CA VAL A 206 3.24 11.71 -5.83
C VAL A 206 2.13 11.02 -5.05
N SER A 207 1.30 11.79 -4.36
CA SER A 207 0.22 11.27 -3.53
C SER A 207 -1.14 11.87 -3.87
N GLY A 208 -2.20 11.15 -3.50
CA GLY A 208 -3.58 11.58 -3.55
C GLY A 208 -4.28 11.36 -4.90
N GLY A 209 -5.61 11.34 -4.85
CA GLY A 209 -6.49 11.09 -5.99
C GLY A 209 -7.01 12.36 -6.67
N MET A 210 -7.00 13.50 -5.97
CA MET A 210 -7.61 14.76 -6.43
C MET A 210 -6.61 15.89 -6.56
N VAL A 211 -5.42 15.59 -7.02
CA VAL A 211 -4.30 16.54 -6.98
C VAL A 211 -4.42 17.61 -8.06
N GLY A 212 -4.94 18.77 -7.69
CA GLY A 212 -4.79 20.03 -8.45
C GLY A 212 -3.47 20.75 -8.16
N ASP A 213 -2.62 20.20 -7.31
CA ASP A 213 -1.43 20.86 -6.76
C ASP A 213 -0.31 20.98 -7.79
N THR A 214 0.18 22.20 -7.95
CA THR A 214 1.30 22.52 -8.84
C THR A 214 2.58 21.81 -8.41
N TYR A 215 2.80 21.67 -7.09
CA TYR A 215 3.97 20.98 -6.56
C TYR A 215 4.00 19.50 -6.95
N MET A 216 2.89 18.78 -6.81
CA MET A 216 2.81 17.38 -7.19
C MET A 216 2.99 17.17 -8.69
N ARG A 217 2.49 18.09 -9.52
CA ARG A 217 2.74 18.06 -10.98
C ARG A 217 4.21 18.27 -11.27
N LEU A 218 4.86 19.20 -10.60
CA LEU A 218 6.29 19.46 -10.75
C LEU A 218 7.10 18.24 -10.31
N ALA A 219 6.76 17.64 -9.16
CA ALA A 219 7.39 16.43 -8.65
C ALA A 219 7.28 15.27 -9.67
N ALA A 220 6.08 14.97 -10.16
CA ALA A 220 5.88 13.91 -11.16
C ALA A 220 6.70 14.13 -12.44
N MET A 221 6.75 15.36 -12.94
CA MET A 221 7.53 15.71 -14.14
C MET A 221 9.03 15.60 -13.88
N ASN A 222 9.51 16.00 -12.71
CA ASN A 222 10.92 15.88 -12.36
C ASN A 222 11.34 14.42 -12.24
N GLU A 223 10.51 13.59 -11.60
CA GLU A 223 10.78 12.16 -11.48
C GLU A 223 10.93 11.48 -12.83
N LEU A 224 10.00 11.73 -13.75
CA LEU A 224 10.08 11.19 -15.12
C LEU A 224 11.33 11.68 -15.86
N ASN A 225 11.77 12.91 -15.62
CA ASN A 225 12.94 13.48 -16.31
C ASN A 225 14.26 13.07 -15.67
N MET A 226 14.32 12.92 -14.36
CA MET A 226 15.56 12.69 -13.61
C MET A 226 15.82 11.21 -13.35
N HIS A 227 14.78 10.45 -13.03
CA HIS A 227 14.87 9.04 -12.64
C HIS A 227 14.23 8.08 -13.66
N TYR A 228 13.54 8.61 -14.68
CA TYR A 228 12.82 7.83 -15.69
C TYR A 228 11.66 7.01 -15.13
N VAL A 229 11.28 7.26 -13.90
CA VAL A 229 10.15 6.63 -13.23
C VAL A 229 9.38 7.69 -12.43
N SER A 230 8.06 7.59 -12.41
CA SER A 230 7.19 8.35 -11.53
C SER A 230 6.36 7.36 -10.71
N THR A 231 6.33 7.56 -9.41
CA THR A 231 5.60 6.70 -8.47
C THR A 231 4.49 7.50 -7.81
N HIS A 232 3.27 7.03 -8.00
CA HIS A 232 2.07 7.66 -7.49
C HIS A 232 1.36 6.69 -6.55
N PHE A 233 0.86 7.17 -5.42
CA PHE A 233 -0.01 6.40 -4.55
C PHE A 233 -1.27 7.17 -4.19
N MET A 234 -2.35 6.45 -3.95
CA MET A 234 -3.62 7.01 -3.51
C MET A 234 -4.29 6.03 -2.55
N HIS A 235 -5.11 6.58 -1.67
CA HIS A 235 -5.95 5.80 -0.79
C HIS A 235 -7.40 5.85 -1.28
N PRO A 236 -8.15 4.75 -1.18
CA PRO A 236 -9.57 4.78 -1.52
C PRO A 236 -10.38 5.75 -0.68
N ASP A 237 -9.96 5.97 0.57
CA ASP A 237 -10.61 6.87 1.53
C ASP A 237 -10.21 8.35 1.39
N ASP A 238 -9.29 8.71 0.49
CA ASP A 238 -9.01 10.13 0.14
C ASP A 238 -10.29 10.92 -0.20
N LEU A 239 -11.38 10.23 -0.53
CA LEU A 239 -12.68 10.83 -0.84
C LEU A 239 -13.63 10.93 0.36
N LEU A 240 -13.28 10.35 1.50
CA LEU A 240 -14.14 10.32 2.69
C LEU A 240 -13.90 11.50 3.63
N ASP A 241 -12.68 12.00 3.68
CA ASP A 241 -12.19 12.97 4.65
C ASP A 241 -12.07 14.41 4.08
N VAL A 242 -12.94 14.77 3.17
CA VAL A 242 -12.96 16.09 2.53
C VAL A 242 -13.92 17.03 3.25
#